data_a18907abd4b5488266bb415ca5926d70
#
_entry.id   a18907abd4b5488266bb415ca5926d70
#
_cell.length_a   1.000
_cell.length_b   1.000
_cell.length_c   1.000
_cell.angle_alpha   90.00
_cell.angle_beta   90.00
_cell.angle_gamma   90.00
#
_symmetry.space_group_name_H-M   'P 1'
#
loop_
_entity.id
_entity.type
_entity.pdbx_description
1 polymer ?
#
loop_
_entity_poly.entity_id
_entity_poly.type
_entity_poly.pdbx_seq_one_letter_code
_entity_poly.pdbx_strand_id
1 'polypeptide(L)'
;MATFSKLALQPAGTTGDGLGITVVATATAGTPIHTASAIPATIDELWLYAANIHSSAVVLTIEYGGVSVTKDLIQQSIAATPSGLVLICAGLVVQGNATQKVVRAFADTASKIEIFGFVNRITA
;
A
#
# COMPACT_ATOMS: atom_id res chain seq x y z
N MET A 1 4.03 12.26 -25.14
CA MET A 1 4.99 11.17 -24.81
C MET A 1 4.78 10.75 -23.36
N ALA A 2 4.72 9.46 -23.12
CA ALA A 2 4.61 8.94 -21.74
C ALA A 2 5.92 9.15 -20.98
N THR A 3 5.82 9.50 -19.71
CA THR A 3 6.96 9.65 -18.81
C THR A 3 6.87 8.59 -17.71
N PHE A 4 7.98 7.96 -17.43
CA PHE A 4 8.10 6.93 -16.39
C PHE A 4 8.96 7.47 -15.26
N SER A 5 8.45 7.35 -14.02
CA SER A 5 9.16 7.77 -12.83
C SER A 5 9.04 6.70 -11.74
N LYS A 6 10.14 6.42 -11.06
CA LYS A 6 10.11 5.55 -9.88
C LYS A 6 10.04 6.42 -8.64
N LEU A 7 9.05 6.15 -7.80
CA LEU A 7 8.76 6.95 -6.62
C LEU A 7 8.73 6.08 -5.36
N ALA A 8 9.07 6.67 -4.22
CA ALA A 8 8.74 6.08 -2.94
C ALA A 8 7.24 6.09 -2.73
N LEU A 9 6.72 5.25 -1.85
CA LEU A 9 5.31 5.30 -1.45
C LEU A 9 4.99 6.68 -0.87
N GLN A 10 3.80 7.19 -1.16
CA GLN A 10 3.39 8.56 -0.80
C GLN A 10 2.12 8.54 0.06
N PRO A 11 2.22 8.17 1.35
CA PRO A 11 1.03 8.04 2.19
C PRO A 11 0.23 9.34 2.33
N ALA A 12 0.91 10.50 2.31
CA ALA A 12 0.26 11.81 2.42
C ALA A 12 0.04 12.50 1.07
N GLY A 13 0.29 11.82 -0.06
CA GLY A 13 0.17 12.39 -1.40
C GLY A 13 1.33 13.30 -1.79
N THR A 14 2.36 13.40 -0.98
CA THR A 14 3.60 14.16 -1.25
C THR A 14 4.78 13.20 -1.33
N THR A 15 5.95 13.71 -1.69
CA THR A 15 7.16 12.88 -1.81
C THR A 15 7.38 12.05 -0.54
N GLY A 16 7.42 10.74 -0.69
CA GLY A 16 7.73 9.82 0.39
C GLY A 16 9.23 9.71 0.63
N ASP A 17 9.61 9.12 1.76
CA ASP A 17 11.01 8.99 2.18
C ASP A 17 11.60 7.59 1.88
N GLY A 18 10.79 6.66 1.40
CA GLY A 18 11.24 5.30 1.09
C GLY A 18 11.39 4.39 2.30
N LEU A 19 11.05 4.88 3.49
CA LEU A 19 11.12 4.09 4.72
C LEU A 19 9.88 3.21 4.89
N GLY A 20 9.97 2.24 5.77
CA GLY A 20 8.84 1.38 6.13
C GLY A 20 7.69 2.19 6.74
N ILE A 21 6.47 1.78 6.43
CA ILE A 21 5.25 2.40 6.96
C ILE A 21 4.63 1.44 7.95
N THR A 22 4.54 1.84 9.22
CA THR A 22 3.93 1.00 10.26
C THR A 22 2.41 0.99 10.11
N VAL A 23 1.84 -0.20 10.03
CA VAL A 23 0.38 -0.37 10.00
C VAL A 23 -0.15 -0.29 11.43
N VAL A 24 -0.68 0.87 11.81
CA VAL A 24 -1.20 1.11 13.17
C VAL A 24 -2.69 0.80 13.27
N ALA A 25 -3.44 0.92 12.19
CA ALA A 25 -4.88 0.68 12.18
C ALA A 25 -5.20 -0.80 12.30
N THR A 26 -6.32 -1.11 12.96
CA THR A 26 -6.84 -2.48 13.10
C THR A 26 -8.19 -2.68 12.40
N ALA A 27 -8.71 -1.65 11.76
CA ALA A 27 -9.98 -1.66 11.06
C ALA A 27 -10.01 -0.56 9.99
N THR A 28 -11.02 -0.58 9.17
CA THR A 28 -11.36 0.47 8.19
C THR A 28 -11.64 1.80 8.91
N ALA A 29 -11.15 2.94 8.47
CA ALA A 29 -10.21 3.10 7.37
C ALA A 29 -8.79 2.84 7.84
N GLY A 30 -8.02 2.13 7.02
CA GLY A 30 -6.66 1.73 7.39
C GLY A 30 -5.65 2.87 7.37
N THR A 31 -4.43 2.55 7.79
CA THR A 31 -3.28 3.45 7.71
C THR A 31 -2.98 3.76 6.24
N PRO A 32 -2.85 5.03 5.84
CA PRO A 32 -2.50 5.38 4.46
C PRO A 32 -1.12 4.83 4.07
N ILE A 33 -1.07 4.19 2.91
CA ILE A 33 0.17 3.63 2.35
C ILE A 33 0.61 4.42 1.13
N HIS A 34 -0.33 4.73 0.23
CA HIS A 34 -0.03 5.50 -0.97
C HIS A 34 -1.26 6.25 -1.44
N THR A 35 -1.06 7.51 -1.80
CA THR A 35 -2.09 8.34 -2.44
C THR A 35 -1.78 8.46 -3.92
N ALA A 36 -2.69 7.99 -4.76
CA ALA A 36 -2.53 8.04 -6.21
C ALA A 36 -2.63 9.47 -6.74
N SER A 37 -2.26 9.66 -8.00
CA SER A 37 -2.28 10.97 -8.65
C SER A 37 -3.71 11.54 -8.74
N ALA A 38 -3.79 12.86 -8.69
CA ALA A 38 -5.03 13.59 -8.98
C ALA A 38 -5.29 13.71 -10.49
N ILE A 39 -4.33 13.34 -11.34
CA ILE A 39 -4.42 13.48 -12.79
C ILE A 39 -4.93 12.19 -13.41
N PRO A 40 -6.13 12.19 -14.04
CA PRO A 40 -6.75 10.96 -14.56
C PRO A 40 -5.90 10.18 -15.57
N ALA A 41 -5.05 10.86 -16.33
CA ALA A 41 -4.21 10.21 -17.33
C ALA A 41 -2.98 9.52 -16.73
N THR A 42 -2.75 9.66 -15.42
CA THR A 42 -1.61 9.08 -14.72
C THR A 42 -1.97 7.73 -14.12
N ILE A 43 -1.06 6.77 -14.23
CA ILE A 43 -1.20 5.44 -13.66
C ILE A 43 -0.07 5.21 -12.67
N ASP A 44 -0.40 4.76 -11.47
CA ASP A 44 0.59 4.29 -10.49
C ASP A 44 0.58 2.78 -10.44
N GLU A 45 1.73 2.18 -10.68
CA GLU A 45 1.96 0.74 -10.54
C GLU A 45 2.64 0.49 -9.20
N LEU A 46 1.96 -0.21 -8.30
CA LEU A 46 2.42 -0.41 -6.93
C LEU A 46 3.08 -1.77 -6.72
N TRP A 47 4.22 -1.75 -6.06
CA TRP A 47 4.91 -2.93 -5.55
C TRP A 47 4.95 -2.81 -4.03
N LEU A 48 4.22 -3.69 -3.33
CA LEU A 48 4.10 -3.65 -1.87
C LEU A 48 4.63 -4.94 -1.26
N TYR A 49 5.40 -4.76 -0.19
CA TYR A 49 5.96 -5.85 0.61
C TYR A 49 5.60 -5.60 2.07
N ALA A 50 5.43 -6.67 2.84
CA ALA A 50 5.15 -6.58 4.26
C ALA A 50 6.18 -7.37 5.06
N ALA A 51 6.56 -6.85 6.21
CA ALA A 51 7.35 -7.57 7.21
C ALA A 51 6.56 -7.61 8.50
N ASN A 52 6.54 -8.79 9.15
CA ASN A 52 5.88 -8.98 10.43
C ASN A 52 6.94 -9.06 11.53
N ILE A 53 6.85 -8.18 12.53
CA ILE A 53 7.76 -8.15 13.68
C ILE A 53 7.13 -8.76 14.93
N HIS A 54 5.93 -9.36 14.81
CA HIS A 54 5.24 -10.01 15.91
C HIS A 54 5.65 -11.47 16.06
N SER A 55 5.52 -12.00 17.27
CA SER A 55 5.83 -13.41 17.57
C SER A 55 4.76 -14.38 17.07
N SER A 56 3.65 -13.87 16.55
CA SER A 56 2.55 -14.65 15.96
C SER A 56 2.24 -14.14 14.57
N ALA A 57 1.59 -14.98 13.76
CA ALA A 57 1.10 -14.54 12.45
C ALA A 57 0.11 -13.38 12.60
N VAL A 58 0.12 -12.46 11.66
CA VAL A 58 -0.78 -11.29 11.62
C VAL A 58 -1.48 -11.27 10.28
N VAL A 59 -2.80 -11.09 10.29
CA VAL A 59 -3.58 -10.94 9.07
C VAL A 59 -3.56 -9.48 8.65
N LEU A 60 -2.99 -9.25 7.47
CA LEU A 60 -2.91 -7.93 6.84
C LEU A 60 -4.00 -7.78 5.81
N THR A 61 -4.71 -6.66 5.83
CA THR A 61 -5.69 -6.30 4.82
C THR A 61 -5.26 -5.00 4.13
N ILE A 62 -5.14 -5.04 2.81
CA ILE A 62 -4.89 -3.85 2.00
C ILE A 62 -6.24 -3.38 1.44
N GLU A 63 -6.55 -2.11 1.67
CA GLU A 63 -7.70 -1.42 1.07
C GLU A 63 -7.18 -0.72 -0.18
N TYR A 64 -7.37 -1.35 -1.34
CA TYR A 64 -6.73 -0.94 -2.58
C TYR A 64 -7.55 0.13 -3.32
N GLY A 65 -7.42 1.36 -2.88
CA GLY A 65 -8.10 2.51 -3.48
C GLY A 65 -9.52 2.74 -3.01
N GLY A 66 -10.04 1.87 -2.16
CA GLY A 66 -11.38 1.95 -1.58
C GLY A 66 -11.50 0.99 -0.40
N VAL A 67 -12.69 0.93 0.19
CA VAL A 67 -12.94 0.16 1.41
C VAL A 67 -14.05 -0.89 1.24
N SER A 68 -14.48 -1.15 0.01
CA SER A 68 -15.56 -2.11 -0.26
C SER A 68 -15.09 -3.54 -0.02
N VAL A 69 -15.79 -4.25 0.84
CA VAL A 69 -15.47 -5.63 1.23
C VAL A 69 -15.47 -6.58 0.02
N THR A 70 -16.29 -6.28 -0.99
CA THR A 70 -16.47 -7.19 -2.12
C THR A 70 -15.44 -7.01 -3.24
N LYS A 71 -14.71 -5.89 -3.30
CA LYS A 71 -13.83 -5.65 -4.45
C LYS A 71 -12.52 -4.94 -4.15
N ASP A 72 -12.40 -4.25 -3.01
CA ASP A 72 -11.23 -3.39 -2.75
C ASP A 72 -10.19 -4.02 -1.82
N LEU A 73 -10.53 -5.12 -1.17
CA LEU A 73 -9.68 -5.70 -0.12
C LEU A 73 -8.80 -6.82 -0.65
N ILE A 74 -7.52 -6.75 -0.28
CA ILE A 74 -6.54 -7.82 -0.49
C ILE A 74 -6.10 -8.27 0.90
N GLN A 75 -6.31 -9.54 1.24
CA GLN A 75 -6.03 -10.04 2.56
C GLN A 75 -4.99 -11.17 2.51
N GLN A 76 -4.03 -11.12 3.42
CA GLN A 76 -3.00 -12.13 3.51
C GLN A 76 -2.52 -12.30 4.95
N SER A 77 -2.36 -13.55 5.37
CA SER A 77 -1.72 -13.85 6.64
C SER A 77 -0.20 -13.79 6.47
N ILE A 78 0.44 -12.98 7.31
CA ILE A 78 1.90 -12.82 7.30
C ILE A 78 2.46 -13.64 8.47
N ALA A 79 3.32 -14.60 8.15
CA ALA A 79 3.92 -15.48 9.16
C ALA A 79 4.65 -14.69 10.26
N ALA A 80 4.74 -15.29 11.43
CA ALA A 80 5.46 -14.72 12.57
C ALA A 80 6.92 -14.38 12.23
N THR A 81 7.48 -13.42 12.97
CA THR A 81 8.88 -13.02 12.81
C THR A 81 9.83 -14.22 13.02
N PRO A 82 10.92 -14.36 12.25
CA PRO A 82 11.29 -13.51 11.12
C PRO A 82 10.55 -13.92 9.84
N SER A 83 9.70 -13.05 9.32
CA SER A 83 8.99 -13.31 8.06
C SER A 83 9.80 -12.89 6.82
N GLY A 84 10.77 -12.00 7.01
CA GLY A 84 11.41 -11.30 5.89
C GLY A 84 10.42 -10.39 5.17
N LEU A 85 10.74 -9.99 3.96
CA LEU A 85 9.82 -9.22 3.13
C LEU A 85 8.92 -10.16 2.34
N VAL A 86 7.62 -10.08 2.59
CA VAL A 86 6.61 -10.87 1.90
C VAL A 86 5.96 -10.00 0.83
N LEU A 87 6.02 -10.46 -0.42
CA LEU A 87 5.39 -9.72 -1.53
C LEU A 87 3.87 -9.78 -1.41
N ILE A 88 3.24 -8.61 -1.37
CA ILE A 88 1.79 -8.46 -1.28
C ILE A 88 1.20 -8.08 -2.65
N CYS A 89 1.74 -7.04 -3.27
CA CYS A 89 1.27 -6.57 -4.57
C CYS A 89 2.45 -6.51 -5.53
N ALA A 90 2.28 -7.13 -6.68
CA ALA A 90 3.32 -7.21 -7.72
C ALA A 90 2.85 -6.42 -8.96
N GLY A 91 3.01 -5.10 -8.92
CA GLY A 91 2.71 -4.26 -10.06
C GLY A 91 1.22 -4.04 -10.31
N LEU A 92 0.40 -3.97 -9.25
CA LEU A 92 -1.00 -3.59 -9.40
C LEU A 92 -1.11 -2.11 -9.71
N VAL A 93 -2.08 -1.77 -10.55
CA VAL A 93 -2.27 -0.41 -11.05
C VAL A 93 -3.38 0.30 -10.31
N VAL A 94 -3.16 1.56 -9.95
CA VAL A 94 -4.21 2.47 -9.51
C VAL A 94 -4.23 3.68 -10.46
N GLN A 95 -5.39 3.93 -11.06
CA GLN A 95 -5.58 5.04 -11.99
C GLN A 95 -5.70 6.36 -11.25
N GLY A 96 -5.12 7.41 -11.78
CA GLY A 96 -5.32 8.77 -11.28
C GLY A 96 -6.79 9.18 -11.35
N ASN A 97 -7.18 10.07 -10.45
CA ASN A 97 -8.55 10.57 -10.37
C ASN A 97 -8.55 11.92 -9.66
N ALA A 98 -9.44 12.84 -10.08
CA ALA A 98 -9.56 14.15 -9.42
C ALA A 98 -9.81 14.00 -7.91
N THR A 99 -10.61 13.00 -7.52
CA THR A 99 -10.67 12.55 -6.13
C THR A 99 -9.64 11.46 -5.97
N GLN A 100 -8.51 11.78 -5.39
CA GLN A 100 -7.37 10.88 -5.30
C GLN A 100 -7.73 9.58 -4.58
N LYS A 101 -7.37 8.46 -5.18
CA LYS A 101 -7.52 7.14 -4.54
C LYS A 101 -6.39 6.95 -3.53
N VAL A 102 -6.72 6.38 -2.39
CA VAL A 102 -5.75 6.10 -1.33
C VAL A 102 -5.69 4.59 -1.09
N VAL A 103 -4.49 4.03 -1.17
CA VAL A 103 -4.23 2.66 -0.76
C VAL A 103 -3.92 2.68 0.73
N ARG A 104 -4.68 1.92 1.51
CA ARG A 104 -4.55 1.87 2.98
C ARG A 104 -4.31 0.44 3.42
N ALA A 105 -3.92 0.28 4.67
CA ALA A 105 -3.73 -1.04 5.25
C ALA A 105 -4.20 -1.06 6.71
N PHE A 106 -4.79 -2.18 7.12
CA PHE A 106 -5.00 -2.46 8.54
C PHE A 106 -4.62 -3.92 8.83
N ALA A 107 -4.43 -4.23 10.08
CA ALA A 107 -4.02 -5.58 10.49
C ALA A 107 -4.73 -5.96 11.78
N ASP A 108 -4.89 -7.26 12.02
CA ASP A 108 -5.55 -7.73 13.25
C ASP A 108 -4.73 -7.47 14.52
N THR A 109 -3.47 -7.04 14.38
CA THR A 109 -2.61 -6.63 15.49
C THR A 109 -1.93 -5.32 15.13
N ALA A 110 -2.11 -4.29 15.96
CA ALA A 110 -1.58 -2.95 15.70
C ALA A 110 -0.05 -2.91 15.77
N SER A 111 0.56 -2.13 14.89
CA SER A 111 1.98 -1.77 14.92
C SER A 111 2.95 -2.97 14.87
N LYS A 112 2.54 -4.04 14.22
CA LYS A 112 3.37 -5.24 14.03
C LYS A 112 3.74 -5.50 12.57
N ILE A 113 3.04 -4.88 11.63
CA ILE A 113 3.32 -4.98 10.21
C ILE A 113 3.96 -3.68 9.72
N GLU A 114 5.08 -3.81 9.01
CA GLU A 114 5.72 -2.72 8.29
C GLU A 114 5.52 -2.93 6.80
N ILE A 115 5.06 -1.90 6.10
CA ILE A 115 4.90 -1.94 4.64
C ILE A 115 6.09 -1.25 3.99
N PHE A 116 6.71 -1.95 3.05
CA PHE A 116 7.78 -1.42 2.21
C PHE A 116 7.32 -1.49 0.76
N GLY A 117 7.90 -0.68 -0.08
CA GLY A 117 7.57 -0.77 -1.50
C GLY A 117 7.94 0.49 -2.27
N PHE A 118 7.46 0.52 -3.50
CA PHE A 118 7.71 1.64 -4.40
C PHE A 118 6.59 1.71 -5.44
N VAL A 119 6.60 2.81 -6.18
CA VAL A 119 5.62 3.07 -7.24
C VAL A 119 6.36 3.39 -8.53
N ASN A 120 5.92 2.79 -9.63
CA ASN A 120 6.28 3.24 -10.96
C ASN A 120 5.13 4.09 -11.49
N ARG A 121 5.36 5.39 -11.62
CA ARG A 121 4.35 6.33 -12.12
C ARG A 121 4.52 6.53 -13.61
N ILE A 122 3.44 6.37 -14.34
CA ILE A 122 3.39 6.53 -15.79
C ILE A 122 2.45 7.67 -16.10
N THR A 123 2.97 8.75 -16.66
CA THR A 123 2.16 9.90 -17.08
C THR A 123 2.04 9.93 -18.59
N ALA A 124 0.85 10.18 -19.08
CA ALA A 124 0.61 10.28 -20.51
C ALA A 124 1.00 11.65 -21.05
#